data_9e56b4e698dd3ce643cf1c5a4c06ddc4
#
_entry.id   9e56b4e698dd3ce643cf1c5a4c06ddc4
#
_cell.length_a   1.000
_cell.length_b   1.000
_cell.length_c   1.000
_cell.angle_alpha   90.00
_cell.angle_beta   90.00
_cell.angle_gamma   90.00
#
_symmetry.space_group_name_H-M   'P 1'
#
loop_
_entity.id
_entity.type
_entity.pdbx_description
1 polymer ?
#
loop_
_entity_poly.entity_id
_entity_poly.type
_entity_poly.pdbx_seq_one_letter_code
_entity_poly.pdbx_strand_id
1 'polypeptide(L)'
;MPTPTEANTATNRKSGQEHGYKEMYSKSRRTALPPGVEAPDFTLRSTPDQWLTLSEFRGQPVVLAFYPADWSPVCGDQMALYNEILKDFHDLGAELIGISVDGAWCHAAFAHHRKLHFPLLADFEPKGDVARQYGVYRDKDGVSERALFVVDAEGKVYWSFVSPIGVNPGADGILSALEDLQKKQVTPATTEAR
;
A
#
# COMPACT_ATOMS: atom_id res chain seq x y z
N MET A 1 8.14 36.52 -57.93
CA MET A 1 8.13 35.06 -57.91
C MET A 1 8.87 34.60 -56.69
N PRO A 2 8.24 34.02 -55.68
CA PRO A 2 8.91 33.41 -54.57
C PRO A 2 9.25 31.97 -54.87
N THR A 3 10.45 31.53 -54.53
CA THR A 3 10.92 30.14 -54.56
C THR A 3 10.40 29.37 -53.33
N PRO A 4 10.07 28.09 -53.50
CA PRO A 4 9.50 27.28 -52.39
C PRO A 4 10.57 26.48 -51.68
N THR A 5 10.22 26.07 -50.47
CA THR A 5 10.59 24.81 -49.83
C THR A 5 11.67 24.85 -48.74
N GLU A 6 11.21 25.01 -47.53
CA GLU A 6 11.74 24.32 -46.39
C GLU A 6 10.57 23.69 -45.61
N ALA A 7 10.21 22.49 -46.01
CA ALA A 7 9.35 21.61 -45.21
C ALA A 7 10.07 20.27 -45.06
N ASN A 8 10.07 19.78 -43.82
CA ASN A 8 10.32 18.39 -43.47
C ASN A 8 11.68 18.00 -42.91
N THR A 9 11.92 18.35 -41.63
CA THR A 9 12.85 17.58 -40.78
C THR A 9 12.39 17.46 -39.33
N ALA A 10 11.09 17.55 -39.03
CA ALA A 10 10.58 17.47 -37.65
C ALA A 10 9.91 16.14 -37.26
N THR A 11 9.88 15.13 -38.15
CA THR A 11 9.06 13.92 -37.92
C THR A 11 9.80 12.68 -37.45
N ASN A 12 11.14 12.72 -37.28
CA ASN A 12 11.88 11.49 -36.98
C ASN A 12 12.57 11.46 -35.60
N ARG A 13 12.28 12.40 -34.70
CA ARG A 13 12.83 12.37 -33.33
C ARG A 13 11.84 11.87 -32.26
N LYS A 14 10.55 11.77 -32.54
CA LYS A 14 9.55 11.33 -31.56
C LYS A 14 9.42 9.82 -31.40
N SER A 15 9.67 9.03 -32.42
CA SER A 15 9.50 7.57 -32.37
C SER A 15 10.56 6.82 -31.57
N GLY A 16 11.79 7.35 -31.51
CA GLY A 16 12.87 6.71 -30.74
C GLY A 16 12.77 6.92 -29.22
N GLN A 17 12.22 8.05 -28.78
CA GLN A 17 12.04 8.34 -27.36
C GLN A 17 10.85 7.57 -26.75
N GLU A 18 9.76 7.38 -27.51
CA GLU A 18 8.62 6.59 -27.03
C GLU A 18 8.92 5.09 -26.92
N HIS A 19 9.81 4.55 -27.74
CA HIS A 19 10.23 3.15 -27.66
C HIS A 19 11.12 2.89 -26.44
N GLY A 20 12.08 3.76 -26.17
CA GLY A 20 12.95 3.67 -25.00
C GLY A 20 12.19 3.80 -23.68
N TYR A 21 11.19 4.67 -23.63
CA TYR A 21 10.29 4.79 -22.47
C TYR A 21 9.48 3.51 -22.22
N LYS A 22 8.90 2.90 -23.26
CA LYS A 22 8.14 1.65 -23.13
C LYS A 22 8.99 0.48 -22.66
N GLU A 23 10.24 0.34 -23.10
CA GLU A 23 11.14 -0.72 -22.64
C GLU A 23 11.63 -0.52 -21.20
N MET A 24 11.91 0.72 -20.79
CA MET A 24 12.33 1.04 -19.43
C MET A 24 11.20 0.79 -18.41
N TYR A 25 9.94 1.03 -18.78
CA TYR A 25 8.76 0.79 -17.93
C TYR A 25 8.21 -0.64 -18.04
N SER A 26 8.57 -1.41 -19.07
CA SER A 26 8.17 -2.81 -19.24
C SER A 26 8.88 -3.76 -18.28
N LYS A 27 10.02 -3.38 -17.70
CA LYS A 27 10.87 -4.23 -16.86
C LYS A 27 10.60 -4.22 -15.37
N SER A 28 9.63 -3.47 -14.88
CA SER A 28 9.32 -3.41 -13.45
C SER A 28 7.81 -3.41 -13.16
N ARG A 29 7.08 -4.40 -13.61
CA ARG A 29 5.88 -4.80 -12.87
C ARG A 29 6.37 -5.59 -11.66
N ARG A 30 6.76 -4.90 -10.61
CA ARG A 30 6.87 -5.53 -9.30
C ARG A 30 5.44 -5.98 -8.96
N THR A 31 5.28 -7.25 -8.70
CA THR A 31 4.00 -7.81 -8.28
C THR A 31 3.94 -7.66 -6.77
N ALA A 32 2.78 -7.25 -6.24
CA ALA A 32 2.56 -7.23 -4.79
C ALA A 32 3.00 -8.54 -4.15
N LEU A 33 3.56 -8.47 -2.97
CA LEU A 33 4.06 -9.66 -2.26
C LEU A 33 2.93 -10.69 -2.13
N PRO A 34 3.19 -11.95 -2.53
CA PRO A 34 2.20 -13.01 -2.41
C PRO A 34 2.09 -13.52 -0.98
N PRO A 35 0.99 -14.21 -0.64
CA PRO A 35 0.87 -14.92 0.63
C PRO A 35 2.01 -15.91 0.88
N GLY A 36 2.40 -16.07 2.15
CA GLY A 36 3.43 -16.99 2.64
C GLY A 36 4.84 -16.43 2.69
N VAL A 37 5.11 -15.24 2.12
CA VAL A 37 6.43 -14.61 2.21
C VAL A 37 6.55 -13.75 3.48
N GLU A 38 7.76 -13.58 3.99
CA GLU A 38 8.04 -12.63 5.08
C GLU A 38 7.66 -11.22 4.63
N ALA A 39 6.88 -10.51 5.46
CA ALA A 39 6.62 -9.10 5.28
C ALA A 39 7.90 -8.32 5.59
N PRO A 40 8.45 -7.54 4.63
CA PRO A 40 9.60 -6.70 4.89
C PRO A 40 9.37 -5.80 6.10
N ASP A 41 10.30 -5.83 7.06
CA ASP A 41 10.23 -4.94 8.20
C ASP A 41 10.56 -3.50 7.78
N PHE A 42 9.94 -2.54 8.44
CA PHE A 42 10.18 -1.13 8.18
C PHE A 42 10.00 -0.31 9.45
N THR A 43 10.62 0.87 9.49
CA THR A 43 10.39 1.89 10.52
C THR A 43 10.05 3.20 9.81
N LEU A 44 8.83 3.69 10.01
CA LEU A 44 8.33 4.91 9.39
C LEU A 44 7.81 5.91 10.44
N ARG A 45 7.78 7.19 10.08
CA ARG A 45 7.17 8.21 10.94
C ARG A 45 5.65 8.06 10.98
N SER A 46 5.10 7.94 12.19
CA SER A 46 3.65 8.00 12.44
C SER A 46 3.18 9.42 12.79
N THR A 47 4.06 10.20 13.41
CA THR A 47 3.89 11.63 13.65
C THR A 47 5.21 12.36 13.32
N PRO A 48 5.27 13.70 13.34
CA PRO A 48 6.53 14.41 13.09
C PRO A 48 7.68 14.04 14.04
N ASP A 49 7.38 13.53 15.23
CA ASP A 49 8.32 13.21 16.30
C ASP A 49 8.28 11.74 16.77
N GLN A 50 7.39 10.91 16.20
CA GLN A 50 7.26 9.50 16.57
C GLN A 50 7.48 8.59 15.36
N TRP A 51 7.99 7.39 15.64
CA TRP A 51 8.21 6.32 14.68
C TRP A 51 7.44 5.09 15.08
N LEU A 52 7.15 4.23 14.11
CA LEU A 52 6.51 2.95 14.32
C LEU A 52 7.20 1.92 13.43
N THR A 53 7.50 0.78 14.02
CA THR A 53 8.17 -0.35 13.35
C THR A 53 7.19 -1.52 13.20
N LEU A 54 7.13 -2.15 12.04
CA LEU A 54 6.20 -3.26 11.81
C LEU A 54 6.45 -4.43 12.77
N SER A 55 7.71 -4.74 13.09
CA SER A 55 8.05 -5.83 14.00
C SER A 55 7.60 -5.62 15.44
N GLU A 56 7.21 -4.41 15.84
CA GLU A 56 6.60 -4.14 17.17
C GLU A 56 5.22 -4.81 17.32
N PHE A 57 4.59 -5.18 16.20
CA PHE A 57 3.29 -5.87 16.21
C PHE A 57 3.39 -7.40 16.16
N ARG A 58 4.59 -7.97 16.34
CA ARG A 58 4.71 -9.44 16.41
C ARG A 58 3.82 -10.01 17.51
N GLY A 59 3.13 -11.10 17.21
CA GLY A 59 2.17 -11.73 18.12
C GLY A 59 0.70 -11.39 17.84
N GLN A 60 0.45 -10.42 16.94
CA GLN A 60 -0.91 -10.07 16.47
C GLN A 60 -0.92 -9.78 14.98
N PRO A 61 -2.03 -10.00 14.28
CA PRO A 61 -2.17 -9.62 12.88
C PRO A 61 -2.14 -8.10 12.68
N VAL A 62 -1.62 -7.68 11.51
CA VAL A 62 -1.59 -6.27 11.09
C VAL A 62 -2.16 -6.13 9.69
N VAL A 63 -3.06 -5.18 9.51
CA VAL A 63 -3.56 -4.75 8.20
C VAL A 63 -2.75 -3.56 7.72
N LEU A 64 -2.03 -3.72 6.61
CA LEU A 64 -1.32 -2.64 5.95
C LEU A 64 -2.16 -2.15 4.77
N ALA A 65 -2.61 -0.90 4.83
CA ALA A 65 -3.37 -0.25 3.77
C ALA A 65 -2.49 0.77 3.04
N PHE A 66 -1.84 0.35 1.94
CA PHE A 66 -1.16 1.28 1.04
C PHE A 66 -2.18 2.05 0.21
N TYR A 67 -2.01 3.36 0.11
CA TYR A 67 -2.90 4.22 -0.66
C TYR A 67 -2.13 5.34 -1.37
N PRO A 68 -2.65 5.87 -2.49
CA PRO A 68 -1.92 6.84 -3.32
C PRO A 68 -1.54 8.13 -2.63
N ALA A 69 -2.49 8.80 -1.97
CA ALA A 69 -2.25 10.11 -1.36
C ALA A 69 -3.35 10.51 -0.40
N ASP A 70 -2.99 11.26 0.64
CA ASP A 70 -3.92 12.02 1.47
C ASP A 70 -4.80 12.93 0.58
N TRP A 71 -5.91 13.39 1.07
CA TRP A 71 -6.82 14.35 0.42
C TRP A 71 -7.42 13.92 -0.94
N SER A 72 -6.98 12.79 -1.54
CA SER A 72 -7.66 12.25 -2.71
C SER A 72 -9.04 11.74 -2.33
N PRO A 73 -10.09 11.98 -3.15
CA PRO A 73 -11.46 11.60 -2.79
C PRO A 73 -11.59 10.12 -2.43
N VAL A 74 -11.09 9.22 -3.28
CA VAL A 74 -11.19 7.77 -3.09
C VAL A 74 -10.40 7.30 -1.87
N CYS A 75 -9.21 7.90 -1.59
CA CYS A 75 -8.44 7.58 -0.39
C CYS A 75 -9.15 8.07 0.86
N GLY A 76 -9.74 9.27 0.81
CA GLY A 76 -10.52 9.80 1.91
C GLY A 76 -11.71 8.90 2.28
N ASP A 77 -12.44 8.39 1.28
CA ASP A 77 -13.57 7.48 1.49
C ASP A 77 -13.10 6.10 2.01
N GLN A 78 -11.96 5.61 1.53
CA GLN A 78 -11.37 4.36 2.02
C GLN A 78 -10.97 4.47 3.49
N MET A 79 -10.26 5.54 3.87
CA MET A 79 -9.83 5.75 5.26
C MET A 79 -11.03 5.99 6.19
N ALA A 80 -12.06 6.70 5.72
CA ALA A 80 -13.29 6.89 6.49
C ALA A 80 -14.02 5.56 6.75
N LEU A 81 -14.17 4.71 5.73
CA LEU A 81 -14.74 3.37 5.87
C LEU A 81 -13.98 2.56 6.93
N TYR A 82 -12.64 2.51 6.83
CA TYR A 82 -11.83 1.74 7.77
C TYR A 82 -11.91 2.29 9.20
N ASN A 83 -12.07 3.60 9.35
CA ASN A 83 -12.26 4.22 10.65
C ASN A 83 -13.62 3.86 11.27
N GLU A 84 -14.67 3.77 10.45
CA GLU A 84 -16.01 3.36 10.90
C GLU A 84 -16.04 1.91 11.41
N ILE A 85 -15.29 1.02 10.75
CA ILE A 85 -15.21 -0.41 11.09
C ILE A 85 -13.96 -0.78 11.87
N LEU A 86 -13.23 0.19 12.41
CA LEU A 86 -11.97 -0.06 13.14
C LEU A 86 -12.15 -1.05 14.29
N LYS A 87 -13.31 -1.00 14.94
CA LYS A 87 -13.67 -1.95 15.99
C LYS A 87 -13.71 -3.39 15.49
N ASP A 88 -14.16 -3.63 14.27
CA ASP A 88 -14.24 -5.00 13.71
C ASP A 88 -12.84 -5.58 13.51
N PHE A 89 -11.85 -4.75 13.11
CA PHE A 89 -10.45 -5.17 13.06
C PHE A 89 -9.91 -5.52 14.45
N HIS A 90 -10.17 -4.68 15.44
CA HIS A 90 -9.74 -4.93 16.82
C HIS A 90 -10.42 -6.17 17.44
N ASP A 91 -11.70 -6.40 17.17
CA ASP A 91 -12.42 -7.61 17.62
C ASP A 91 -11.82 -8.90 17.02
N LEU A 92 -11.20 -8.81 15.85
CA LEU A 92 -10.43 -9.88 15.21
C LEU A 92 -8.95 -9.89 15.62
N GLY A 93 -8.57 -9.06 16.60
CA GLY A 93 -7.22 -8.98 17.15
C GLY A 93 -6.19 -8.31 16.26
N ALA A 94 -6.62 -7.56 15.24
CA ALA A 94 -5.74 -6.94 14.27
C ALA A 94 -5.61 -5.44 14.47
N GLU A 95 -4.39 -4.91 14.20
CA GLU A 95 -4.15 -3.48 14.07
C GLU A 95 -4.24 -3.04 12.60
N LEU A 96 -4.66 -1.79 12.38
CA LEU A 96 -4.74 -1.18 11.06
C LEU A 96 -3.70 -0.07 10.94
N ILE A 97 -2.97 -0.05 9.83
CA ILE A 97 -1.95 0.96 9.52
C ILE A 97 -2.17 1.44 8.08
N GLY A 98 -2.33 2.75 7.89
CA GLY A 98 -2.30 3.37 6.57
C GLY A 98 -0.89 3.76 6.16
N ILE A 99 -0.52 3.59 4.89
CA ILE A 99 0.82 3.94 4.39
C ILE A 99 0.69 4.68 3.05
N SER A 100 1.27 5.87 2.97
CA SER A 100 1.44 6.58 1.70
C SER A 100 2.78 7.31 1.63
N VAL A 101 3.08 7.90 0.48
CA VAL A 101 4.29 8.71 0.29
C VAL A 101 4.15 10.15 0.80
N ASP A 102 3.04 10.48 1.43
CA ASP A 102 2.86 11.80 2.04
C ASP A 102 3.72 11.94 3.30
N GLY A 103 4.09 13.18 3.62
CA GLY A 103 4.90 13.47 4.80
C GLY A 103 4.09 13.44 6.10
N ALA A 104 4.75 13.23 7.24
CA ALA A 104 4.12 13.10 8.54
C ALA A 104 3.24 14.30 8.94
N TRP A 105 3.58 15.53 8.52
CA TRP A 105 2.72 16.70 8.74
C TRP A 105 1.44 16.67 7.92
N CYS A 106 1.49 16.15 6.68
CA CYS A 106 0.31 15.95 5.84
C CYS A 106 -0.61 14.91 6.48
N HIS A 107 -0.06 13.76 6.89
CA HIS A 107 -0.79 12.74 7.63
C HIS A 107 -1.45 13.26 8.90
N ALA A 108 -0.74 14.04 9.71
CA ALA A 108 -1.29 14.62 10.93
C ALA A 108 -2.50 15.53 10.63
N ALA A 109 -2.39 16.39 9.63
CA ALA A 109 -3.49 17.28 9.22
C ALA A 109 -4.68 16.48 8.64
N PHE A 110 -4.40 15.48 7.80
CA PHE A 110 -5.41 14.62 7.18
C PHE A 110 -6.14 13.77 8.23
N ALA A 111 -5.40 13.09 9.12
CA ALA A 111 -5.95 12.28 10.19
C ALA A 111 -6.81 13.11 11.15
N HIS A 112 -6.34 14.30 11.53
CA HIS A 112 -7.13 15.24 12.36
C HIS A 112 -8.41 15.67 11.66
N HIS A 113 -8.34 16.07 10.39
CA HIS A 113 -9.50 16.51 9.61
C HIS A 113 -10.55 15.40 9.45
N ARG A 114 -10.10 14.17 9.18
CA ARG A 114 -10.96 13.00 8.99
C ARG A 114 -11.31 12.27 10.29
N LYS A 115 -10.75 12.70 11.43
CA LYS A 115 -10.92 12.08 12.75
C LYS A 115 -10.57 10.59 12.71
N LEU A 116 -9.44 10.26 12.10
CA LEU A 116 -8.95 8.88 12.03
C LEU A 116 -8.35 8.45 13.38
N HIS A 117 -8.64 7.23 13.78
CA HIS A 117 -8.22 6.64 15.06
C HIS A 117 -7.19 5.51 14.89
N PHE A 118 -6.54 5.44 13.74
CA PHE A 118 -5.44 4.53 13.44
C PHE A 118 -4.27 5.30 12.82
N PRO A 119 -3.01 4.80 12.95
CA PRO A 119 -1.84 5.51 12.47
C PRO A 119 -1.75 5.56 10.95
N LEU A 120 -1.28 6.69 10.43
CA LEU A 120 -0.82 6.85 9.05
C LEU A 120 0.70 6.99 9.06
N LEU A 121 1.39 6.22 8.21
CA LEU A 121 2.84 6.18 8.16
C LEU A 121 3.39 6.79 6.88
N ALA A 122 4.40 7.64 7.05
CA ALA A 122 5.01 8.42 5.99
C ALA A 122 6.16 7.64 5.31
N ASP A 123 5.87 6.98 4.19
CA ASP A 123 6.87 6.40 3.28
C ASP A 123 7.42 7.50 2.34
N PHE A 124 7.87 8.60 2.98
CA PHE A 124 8.19 9.88 2.35
C PHE A 124 9.64 9.94 1.87
N GLU A 125 10.59 9.50 2.69
CA GLU A 125 12.02 9.56 2.37
C GLU A 125 12.79 8.36 2.98
N PRO A 126 13.44 7.52 2.15
CA PRO A 126 13.44 7.54 0.70
C PRO A 126 12.04 7.29 0.13
N LYS A 127 11.62 8.13 -0.81
CA LYS A 127 10.24 8.16 -1.28
C LYS A 127 9.76 6.82 -1.82
N GLY A 128 8.75 6.22 -1.16
CA GLY A 128 8.13 4.98 -1.58
C GLY A 128 9.03 3.76 -1.42
N ASP A 129 10.00 3.79 -0.51
CA ASP A 129 10.92 2.66 -0.31
C ASP A 129 10.20 1.43 0.23
N VAL A 130 9.33 1.60 1.21
CA VAL A 130 8.50 0.51 1.74
C VAL A 130 7.52 0.02 0.69
N ALA A 131 6.83 0.91 -0.02
CA ALA A 131 5.95 0.52 -1.13
C ALA A 131 6.70 -0.27 -2.23
N ARG A 132 7.98 0.04 -2.48
CA ARG A 132 8.83 -0.73 -3.42
C ARG A 132 9.15 -2.12 -2.88
N GLN A 133 9.46 -2.26 -1.60
CA GLN A 133 9.73 -3.55 -0.96
C GLN A 133 8.50 -4.46 -1.01
N TYR A 134 7.30 -3.89 -0.86
CA TYR A 134 6.04 -4.61 -0.97
C TYR A 134 5.56 -4.80 -2.42
N GLY A 135 6.31 -4.29 -3.43
CA GLY A 135 5.99 -4.41 -4.85
C GLY A 135 4.81 -3.57 -5.33
N VAL A 136 4.46 -2.52 -4.57
CA VAL A 136 3.25 -1.71 -4.80
C VAL A 136 3.54 -0.22 -5.05
N TYR A 137 4.77 0.14 -5.41
CA TYR A 137 5.10 1.50 -5.80
C TYR A 137 4.88 1.74 -7.30
N ARG A 138 4.26 2.86 -7.64
CA ARG A 138 3.98 3.33 -9.01
C ARG A 138 5.03 4.33 -9.44
N ASP A 139 6.10 3.87 -10.09
CA ASP A 139 7.19 4.75 -10.54
C ASP A 139 6.70 5.89 -11.47
N LYS A 140 5.67 5.61 -12.28
CA LYS A 140 5.10 6.59 -13.21
C LYS A 140 4.43 7.77 -12.49
N ASP A 141 3.74 7.49 -11.40
CA ASP A 141 2.90 8.46 -10.70
C ASP A 141 3.58 8.97 -9.42
N GLY A 142 4.64 8.29 -8.96
CA GLY A 142 5.40 8.64 -7.77
C GLY A 142 4.60 8.46 -6.47
N VAL A 143 3.66 7.51 -6.44
CA VAL A 143 2.78 7.18 -5.32
C VAL A 143 2.66 5.67 -5.15
N SER A 144 2.03 5.22 -4.07
CA SER A 144 1.70 3.81 -3.90
C SER A 144 0.51 3.39 -4.77
N GLU A 145 0.44 2.10 -5.10
CA GLU A 145 -0.81 1.47 -5.52
C GLU A 145 -1.84 1.57 -4.37
N ARG A 146 -3.09 1.29 -4.68
CA ARG A 146 -4.10 1.00 -3.68
C ARG A 146 -4.03 -0.48 -3.37
N ALA A 147 -3.25 -0.84 -2.35
CA ALA A 147 -2.93 -2.22 -2.02
C ALA A 147 -3.14 -2.51 -0.54
N LEU A 148 -3.62 -3.71 -0.27
CA LEU A 148 -3.94 -4.18 1.07
C LEU A 148 -3.12 -5.44 1.35
N PHE A 149 -2.60 -5.54 2.56
CA PHE A 149 -1.94 -6.74 3.06
C PHE A 149 -2.48 -7.06 4.45
N VAL A 150 -2.73 -8.33 4.72
CA VAL A 150 -2.88 -8.86 6.07
C VAL A 150 -1.59 -9.59 6.38
N VAL A 151 -0.88 -9.12 7.39
CA VAL A 151 0.34 -9.74 7.92
C VAL A 151 -0.07 -10.53 9.17
N ASP A 152 0.35 -11.79 9.28
CA ASP A 152 0.04 -12.63 10.44
C ASP A 152 0.90 -12.31 11.67
N ALA A 153 0.62 -12.96 12.78
CA ALA A 153 1.33 -12.79 14.05
C ALA A 153 2.83 -13.13 13.96
N GLU A 154 3.21 -14.02 13.05
CA GLU A 154 4.59 -14.42 12.78
C GLU A 154 5.31 -13.43 11.85
N GLY A 155 4.57 -12.49 11.23
CA GLY A 155 5.08 -11.47 10.33
C GLY A 155 5.17 -11.90 8.88
N LYS A 156 4.37 -12.86 8.46
CA LYS A 156 4.23 -13.26 7.06
C LYS A 156 3.01 -12.63 6.42
N VAL A 157 3.10 -12.34 5.15
CA VAL A 157 1.94 -11.93 4.36
C VAL A 157 0.96 -13.11 4.32
N TYR A 158 -0.18 -12.96 4.97
CA TYR A 158 -1.25 -13.96 4.93
C TYR A 158 -2.14 -13.79 3.72
N TRP A 159 -2.47 -12.54 3.38
CA TRP A 159 -3.31 -12.18 2.26
C TRP A 159 -2.89 -10.85 1.67
N SER A 160 -3.05 -10.68 0.36
CA SER A 160 -2.78 -9.41 -0.31
C SER A 160 -3.76 -9.17 -1.46
N PHE A 161 -4.06 -7.89 -1.71
CA PHE A 161 -4.94 -7.46 -2.78
C PHE A 161 -4.51 -6.10 -3.34
N VAL A 162 -4.54 -5.93 -4.66
CA VAL A 162 -4.31 -4.64 -5.32
C VAL A 162 -5.57 -4.22 -6.05
N SER A 163 -6.15 -3.11 -5.64
CA SER A 163 -7.33 -2.51 -6.26
C SER A 163 -6.92 -1.58 -7.41
N PRO A 164 -7.76 -1.42 -8.45
CA PRO A 164 -7.60 -0.30 -9.37
C PRO A 164 -7.52 1.02 -8.60
N ILE A 165 -6.62 1.93 -9.02
CA ILE A 165 -6.30 3.14 -8.24
C ILE A 165 -7.52 4.03 -7.93
N GLY A 166 -8.51 4.05 -8.80
CA GLY A 166 -9.75 4.80 -8.65
C GLY A 166 -10.90 4.06 -7.97
N VAL A 167 -10.66 2.85 -7.44
CA VAL A 167 -11.70 2.01 -6.84
C VAL A 167 -11.41 1.77 -5.38
N ASN A 168 -12.35 2.13 -4.49
CA ASN A 168 -12.26 1.77 -3.08
C ASN A 168 -12.40 0.25 -2.95
N PRO A 169 -11.41 -0.47 -2.36
CA PRO A 169 -11.42 -1.93 -2.27
C PRO A 169 -12.45 -2.50 -1.28
N GLY A 170 -13.07 -1.64 -0.46
CA GLY A 170 -13.89 -2.12 0.66
C GLY A 170 -13.05 -2.80 1.74
N ALA A 171 -13.72 -3.55 2.61
CA ALA A 171 -13.08 -4.26 3.73
C ALA A 171 -13.34 -5.77 3.73
N ASP A 172 -14.26 -6.27 2.90
CA ASP A 172 -14.72 -7.68 2.95
C ASP A 172 -13.56 -8.68 2.84
N GLY A 173 -12.61 -8.41 1.94
CA GLY A 173 -11.43 -9.27 1.76
C GLY A 173 -10.51 -9.28 2.97
N ILE A 174 -10.34 -8.13 3.64
CA ILE A 174 -9.54 -8.02 4.87
C ILE A 174 -10.22 -8.80 6.00
N LEU A 175 -11.51 -8.54 6.23
CA LEU A 175 -12.28 -9.18 7.31
C LEU A 175 -12.29 -10.70 7.13
N SER A 176 -12.56 -11.20 5.91
CA SER A 176 -12.49 -12.63 5.61
C SER A 176 -11.11 -13.22 5.90
N ALA A 177 -10.04 -12.54 5.56
CA ALA A 177 -8.68 -13.01 5.83
C ALA A 177 -8.36 -13.06 7.34
N LEU A 178 -8.81 -12.06 8.10
CA LEU A 178 -8.65 -12.02 9.56
C LEU A 178 -9.47 -13.10 10.26
N GLU A 179 -10.72 -13.31 9.85
CA GLU A 179 -11.56 -14.41 10.37
C GLU A 179 -10.93 -15.79 10.13
N ASP A 180 -10.33 -15.98 8.96
CA ASP A 180 -9.64 -17.23 8.64
C ASP A 180 -8.38 -17.44 9.48
N LEU A 181 -7.62 -16.36 9.77
CA LEU A 181 -6.50 -16.41 10.70
C LEU A 181 -6.95 -16.79 12.10
N GLN A 182 -8.01 -16.17 12.60
CA GLN A 182 -8.57 -16.43 13.93
C GLN A 182 -9.02 -17.89 14.07
N LYS A 183 -9.73 -18.43 13.06
CA LYS A 183 -10.15 -19.86 13.05
C LYS A 183 -8.96 -20.81 13.13
N LYS A 184 -7.86 -20.50 12.42
CA LYS A 184 -6.63 -21.33 12.46
C LYS A 184 -5.92 -21.31 13.81
N GLN A 185 -5.96 -20.19 14.52
CA GLN A 185 -5.36 -20.08 15.86
C GLN A 185 -6.18 -20.84 16.92
N VAL A 186 -7.52 -20.91 16.76
CA VAL A 186 -8.42 -21.61 17.69
C VAL A 186 -8.40 -23.13 17.50
N THR A 187 -7.98 -23.63 16.33
CA THR A 187 -7.85 -25.08 16.08
C THR A 187 -6.38 -25.49 16.25
N PRO A 188 -5.93 -25.92 17.44
CA PRO A 188 -4.58 -26.46 17.59
C PRO A 188 -4.48 -27.72 16.74
N ALA A 189 -3.38 -27.87 16.00
CA ALA A 189 -3.07 -29.07 15.26
C ALA A 189 -3.25 -30.28 16.19
N THR A 190 -4.28 -31.08 15.91
CA THR A 190 -4.46 -32.39 16.57
C THR A 190 -3.22 -33.19 16.22
N THR A 191 -2.33 -33.33 17.17
CA THR A 191 -1.13 -34.17 17.10
C THR A 191 -1.56 -35.56 16.70
N GLU A 192 -1.28 -35.96 15.47
CA GLU A 192 -1.23 -37.38 15.13
C GLU A 192 -0.03 -38.00 15.85
N ALA A 193 -0.30 -38.46 17.08
CA ALA A 193 0.55 -39.44 17.75
C ALA A 193 0.08 -40.82 17.33
N ARG A 194 0.86 -41.45 16.45
CA ARG A 194 0.95 -42.91 16.34
C ARG A 194 2.31 -43.32 15.82
#